data_2d2aa986c17034e516894ee989acc9b6
#
_entry.id   2d2aa986c17034e516894ee989acc9b6
#
_cell.length_a   1.000
_cell.length_b   1.000
_cell.length_c   1.000
_cell.angle_alpha   90.00
_cell.angle_beta   90.00
_cell.angle_gamma   90.00
#
_symmetry.space_group_name_H-M   'P 1'
#
loop_
_entity.id
_entity.type
_entity.pdbx_description
1 polymer ?
#
loop_
_entity_poly.entity_id
_entity_poly.type
_entity_poly.pdbx_seq_one_letter_code
_entity_poly.pdbx_strand_id
1 'polypeptide(L)'
;MGLTGLRVLGLTLIHLMVLNGLLVAIADARGGECSLGVAAVSSSGEGVMGSLTVKVKPGSGLIFVSVNPAVEVDVQGAARIAVLAASIVGGFNPLAYDYYFMLDSPAMIVGGPSAGAAMALAVLLAVKGLECGGDYVVTGMINPDTTIGPVGGLKEKLEAAAASGAKTFIVPLGQSKYTYYERVLVRRGPFTFITVRPETVDLKSYGRELGVTVVEVGSLSDLYSMVTGERIAYANGSLGDISGLREVAARVVGEAESLLEALRGYNVRGGIVEDAVSELNSARDLLRRGGSSYAILLKGVRAASLAQVAVWSVRGFDVDVVYANVSRELEEFNAIYESMESSDLGVLEVKGLAFLHAWRAGMLLDTTYSNIKGRGFATLEEALYIARSVWEVRVAKLILAGVKPSNVTVNVNSLRVVSSYLVATAKGVVAYSTQVFSEANIGSPPDEAIRMAVSASLTKDPMAALLLASRSMAIVTSAIHSSFTSGADAFDEIARLALNLALKSNSTLAQTLLRASLDLRDYQLLTESILVSWATITMRGPEAPQIQEIPQPHVITAPISKVGNGTQYSRVQRVLQTILEASIWTLAIATILLALLTITTFIVYRKVRGRTPT
;
A
#
# COMPACT_ATOMS: atom_id res chain seq x y z
N MET A 1 17.88 -42.24 -43.59
CA MET A 1 18.55 -41.66 -42.41
C MET A 1 18.49 -42.71 -41.30
N GLY A 2 19.66 -43.31 -40.93
CA GLY A 2 19.68 -44.40 -39.94
C GLY A 2 19.44 -43.89 -38.52
N LEU A 3 19.07 -44.78 -37.61
CA LEU A 3 18.78 -44.54 -36.18
C LEU A 3 19.86 -43.68 -35.46
N THR A 4 21.11 -43.71 -35.93
CA THR A 4 22.22 -42.89 -35.45
C THR A 4 22.06 -41.39 -35.80
N GLY A 5 21.54 -41.07 -36.97
CA GLY A 5 21.28 -39.67 -37.37
C GLY A 5 20.15 -39.01 -36.57
N LEU A 6 19.10 -39.77 -36.21
CA LEU A 6 18.00 -39.26 -35.39
C LEU A 6 18.43 -39.02 -33.93
N ARG A 7 19.34 -39.85 -33.38
CA ARG A 7 19.89 -39.66 -32.03
C ARG A 7 20.82 -38.46 -31.95
N VAL A 8 21.63 -38.21 -32.97
CA VAL A 8 22.50 -37.01 -33.02
C VAL A 8 21.68 -35.73 -33.16
N LEU A 9 20.62 -35.74 -33.98
CA LEU A 9 19.72 -34.60 -34.15
C LEU A 9 18.95 -34.31 -32.85
N GLY A 10 18.49 -35.35 -32.13
CA GLY A 10 17.84 -35.19 -30.84
C GLY A 10 18.77 -34.58 -29.75
N LEU A 11 20.02 -35.07 -29.69
CA LEU A 11 21.01 -34.52 -28.75
C LEU A 11 21.40 -33.06 -29.07
N THR A 12 21.51 -32.69 -30.35
CA THR A 12 21.78 -31.30 -30.75
C THR A 12 20.62 -30.37 -30.45
N LEU A 13 19.37 -30.83 -30.62
CA LEU A 13 18.19 -30.04 -30.25
C LEU A 13 18.08 -29.81 -28.74
N ILE A 14 18.35 -30.86 -27.94
CA ILE A 14 18.38 -30.74 -26.47
C ILE A 14 19.50 -29.78 -26.03
N HIS A 15 20.70 -29.88 -26.61
CA HIS A 15 21.80 -28.95 -26.34
C HIS A 15 21.44 -27.51 -26.71
N LEU A 16 20.77 -27.30 -27.84
CA LEU A 16 20.33 -25.98 -28.27
C LEU A 16 19.23 -25.40 -27.34
N MET A 17 18.31 -26.25 -26.87
CA MET A 17 17.28 -25.85 -25.87
C MET A 17 17.91 -25.54 -24.52
N VAL A 18 18.87 -26.34 -24.07
CA VAL A 18 19.59 -26.08 -22.79
C VAL A 18 20.44 -24.82 -22.91
N LEU A 19 21.12 -24.63 -24.05
CA LEU A 19 21.94 -23.43 -24.29
C LEU A 19 21.10 -22.17 -24.42
N ASN A 20 19.95 -22.22 -25.10
CA ASN A 20 18.98 -21.12 -25.12
C ASN A 20 18.36 -20.87 -23.74
N GLY A 21 18.02 -21.91 -22.99
CA GLY A 21 17.55 -21.78 -21.61
C GLY A 21 18.61 -21.16 -20.70
N LEU A 22 19.89 -21.54 -20.88
CA LEU A 22 21.01 -20.98 -20.13
C LEU A 22 21.29 -19.52 -20.53
N LEU A 23 21.20 -19.18 -21.84
CA LEU A 23 21.35 -17.82 -22.34
C LEU A 23 20.22 -16.90 -21.87
N VAL A 24 18.98 -17.38 -21.81
CA VAL A 24 17.84 -16.64 -21.24
C VAL A 24 18.03 -16.46 -19.73
N ALA A 25 18.47 -17.50 -19.01
CA ALA A 25 18.75 -17.41 -17.57
C ALA A 25 19.93 -16.47 -17.25
N ILE A 26 20.95 -16.41 -18.13
CA ILE A 26 22.09 -15.47 -17.98
C ILE A 26 21.68 -14.04 -18.36
N ALA A 27 20.76 -13.86 -19.31
CA ALA A 27 20.20 -12.55 -19.65
C ALA A 27 19.33 -11.98 -18.51
N ASP A 28 18.54 -12.86 -17.85
CA ASP A 28 17.74 -12.50 -16.66
C ASP A 28 18.62 -12.18 -15.43
N ALA A 29 19.85 -12.69 -15.38
CA ALA A 29 20.80 -12.46 -14.28
C ALA A 29 21.66 -11.20 -14.45
N ARG A 30 21.50 -10.42 -15.54
CA ARG A 30 22.24 -9.17 -15.74
C ARG A 30 21.51 -8.03 -15.06
N GLY A 31 22.09 -7.55 -13.95
CA GLY A 31 21.70 -6.27 -13.39
C GLY A 31 21.89 -5.14 -14.42
N GLY A 32 21.12 -4.07 -14.32
CA GLY A 32 21.16 -2.92 -15.20
C GLY A 32 21.32 -1.62 -14.42
N GLU A 33 21.54 -0.55 -15.17
CA GLU A 33 21.59 0.81 -14.64
C GLU A 33 20.73 1.72 -15.49
N CYS A 34 19.98 2.62 -14.82
CA CYS A 34 19.14 3.61 -15.47
C CYS A 34 19.31 4.96 -14.82
N SER A 35 19.55 6.00 -15.61
CA SER A 35 19.67 7.38 -15.13
C SER A 35 18.64 8.26 -15.83
N LEU A 36 17.86 9.00 -15.01
CA LEU A 36 16.78 9.90 -15.45
C LEU A 36 16.95 11.28 -14.82
N GLY A 37 16.58 12.33 -15.55
CA GLY A 37 16.37 13.66 -14.99
C GLY A 37 15.10 13.71 -14.13
N VAL A 38 15.19 14.33 -12.95
CA VAL A 38 14.05 14.55 -12.06
C VAL A 38 13.92 16.02 -11.70
N ALA A 39 12.70 16.54 -11.70
CA ALA A 39 12.43 17.92 -11.34
C ALA A 39 11.96 18.03 -9.89
N ALA A 40 12.52 18.97 -9.15
CA ALA A 40 12.15 19.29 -7.77
C ALA A 40 11.87 20.79 -7.62
N VAL A 41 11.29 21.19 -6.49
CA VAL A 41 11.15 22.60 -6.10
C VAL A 41 12.06 22.85 -4.91
N SER A 42 12.91 23.86 -5.01
CA SER A 42 13.82 24.26 -3.94
C SER A 42 13.07 24.95 -2.78
N SER A 43 13.73 25.13 -1.66
CA SER A 43 13.19 25.88 -0.52
C SER A 43 12.92 27.36 -0.85
N SER A 44 13.54 27.93 -1.91
CA SER A 44 13.23 29.26 -2.43
C SER A 44 11.97 29.29 -3.31
N GLY A 45 11.37 28.12 -3.63
CA GLY A 45 10.21 28.02 -4.48
C GLY A 45 10.54 27.95 -5.98
N GLU A 46 11.82 27.80 -6.35
CA GLU A 46 12.28 27.69 -7.74
C GLU A 46 12.37 26.22 -8.16
N GLY A 47 12.01 25.94 -9.41
CA GLY A 47 12.20 24.63 -10.01
C GLY A 47 13.67 24.33 -10.24
N VAL A 48 14.10 23.14 -9.88
CA VAL A 48 15.48 22.66 -10.08
C VAL A 48 15.49 21.27 -10.68
N MET A 49 16.50 20.99 -11.51
CA MET A 49 16.73 19.66 -12.06
C MET A 49 17.78 18.93 -11.23
N GLY A 50 17.49 17.68 -10.91
CA GLY A 50 18.41 16.71 -10.33
C GLY A 50 18.57 15.48 -11.21
N SER A 51 19.38 14.54 -10.78
CA SER A 51 19.54 13.23 -11.41
C SER A 51 19.14 12.09 -10.47
N LEU A 52 18.43 11.12 -11.02
CA LEU A 52 18.11 9.84 -10.38
C LEU A 52 18.84 8.73 -11.12
N THR A 53 19.75 8.04 -10.47
CA THR A 53 20.37 6.82 -10.99
C THR A 53 19.91 5.62 -10.17
N VAL A 54 19.39 4.61 -10.86
CA VAL A 54 19.00 3.32 -10.27
C VAL A 54 19.91 2.24 -10.82
N LYS A 55 20.63 1.54 -9.92
CA LYS A 55 21.39 0.32 -10.27
C LYS A 55 20.69 -0.88 -9.68
N VAL A 56 20.53 -1.91 -10.50
CA VAL A 56 19.93 -3.19 -10.12
C VAL A 56 21.01 -4.26 -10.29
N LYS A 57 21.18 -5.10 -9.27
CA LYS A 57 22.12 -6.22 -9.28
C LYS A 57 21.42 -7.48 -8.78
N PRO A 58 21.84 -8.69 -9.22
CA PRO A 58 21.40 -9.93 -8.57
C PRO A 58 21.58 -9.84 -7.06
N GLY A 59 20.56 -10.22 -6.28
CA GLY A 59 20.58 -10.00 -4.84
C GLY A 59 19.44 -10.70 -4.11
N SER A 60 18.94 -10.08 -3.07
CA SER A 60 17.96 -10.64 -2.13
C SER A 60 16.81 -9.71 -1.76
N GLY A 61 16.54 -8.66 -2.55
CA GLY A 61 15.47 -7.70 -2.32
C GLY A 61 15.87 -6.51 -1.44
N LEU A 62 17.17 -6.28 -1.26
CA LEU A 62 17.64 -5.13 -0.47
C LEU A 62 17.51 -3.84 -1.27
N ILE A 63 17.09 -2.78 -0.58
CA ILE A 63 16.89 -1.45 -1.17
C ILE A 63 17.78 -0.46 -0.44
N PHE A 64 18.71 0.12 -1.19
CA PHE A 64 19.65 1.14 -0.72
C PHE A 64 19.28 2.48 -1.34
N VAL A 65 19.21 3.52 -0.52
CA VAL A 65 18.89 4.87 -0.97
C VAL A 65 19.99 5.82 -0.51
N SER A 66 20.63 6.48 -1.46
CA SER A 66 21.63 7.52 -1.23
C SER A 66 21.16 8.82 -1.87
N VAL A 67 21.17 9.89 -1.11
CA VAL A 67 20.74 11.22 -1.58
C VAL A 67 21.77 12.25 -1.17
N ASN A 68 22.14 13.10 -2.11
CA ASN A 68 23.06 14.20 -1.92
C ASN A 68 22.29 15.52 -2.15
N PRO A 69 22.30 16.48 -1.22
CA PRO A 69 23.03 16.48 0.07
C PRO A 69 22.28 15.83 1.25
N ALA A 70 20.95 15.85 1.29
CA ALA A 70 20.17 15.30 2.40
C ALA A 70 18.84 14.69 1.94
N VAL A 71 18.33 13.71 2.68
CA VAL A 71 17.13 12.95 2.37
C VAL A 71 16.09 13.04 3.49
N GLU A 72 14.82 13.11 3.12
CA GLU A 72 13.68 12.89 4.01
C GLU A 72 13.28 11.39 4.04
N VAL A 73 12.57 10.98 5.09
CA VAL A 73 12.20 9.56 5.33
C VAL A 73 11.28 8.98 4.25
N ASP A 74 10.50 9.82 3.60
CA ASP A 74 9.53 9.47 2.55
C ASP A 74 10.19 8.90 1.29
N VAL A 75 11.41 9.31 0.95
CA VAL A 75 12.16 8.80 -0.22
C VAL A 75 12.43 7.29 -0.10
N GLN A 76 12.68 6.78 1.12
CA GLN A 76 12.84 5.34 1.34
C GLN A 76 11.52 4.59 1.12
N GLY A 77 10.40 5.17 1.55
CA GLY A 77 9.06 4.65 1.27
C GLY A 77 8.77 4.62 -0.22
N ALA A 78 9.03 5.73 -0.92
CA ALA A 78 8.88 5.85 -2.37
C ALA A 78 9.70 4.80 -3.14
N ALA A 79 10.95 4.57 -2.76
CA ALA A 79 11.81 3.55 -3.38
C ALA A 79 11.25 2.13 -3.22
N ARG A 80 10.70 1.79 -2.04
CA ARG A 80 10.05 0.48 -1.81
C ARG A 80 8.80 0.30 -2.66
N ILE A 81 7.95 1.32 -2.73
CA ILE A 81 6.75 1.29 -3.58
C ILE A 81 7.16 1.21 -5.06
N ALA A 82 8.19 1.94 -5.46
CA ALA A 82 8.72 1.92 -6.84
C ALA A 82 9.18 0.52 -7.26
N VAL A 83 9.93 -0.20 -6.40
CA VAL A 83 10.34 -1.59 -6.66
C VAL A 83 9.13 -2.51 -6.76
N LEU A 84 8.17 -2.39 -5.83
CA LEU A 84 6.94 -3.19 -5.86
C LEU A 84 6.15 -2.93 -7.16
N ALA A 85 5.86 -1.67 -7.48
CA ALA A 85 5.11 -1.29 -8.67
C ALA A 85 5.82 -1.74 -9.97
N ALA A 86 7.14 -1.56 -10.06
CA ALA A 86 7.95 -2.04 -11.19
C ALA A 86 7.89 -3.57 -11.34
N SER A 87 7.92 -4.31 -10.23
CA SER A 87 7.82 -5.78 -10.26
C SER A 87 6.43 -6.28 -10.66
N ILE A 88 5.37 -5.56 -10.26
CA ILE A 88 3.99 -5.84 -10.67
C ILE A 88 3.84 -5.68 -12.18
N VAL A 89 4.28 -4.54 -12.73
CA VAL A 89 4.16 -4.22 -14.16
C VAL A 89 5.13 -5.03 -15.00
N GLY A 90 6.36 -5.21 -14.52
CA GLY A 90 7.42 -5.94 -15.22
C GLY A 90 7.33 -7.45 -15.15
N GLY A 91 6.57 -7.98 -14.20
CA GLY A 91 6.39 -9.43 -13.99
C GLY A 91 7.64 -10.15 -13.52
N PHE A 92 8.57 -9.48 -12.85
CA PHE A 92 9.79 -10.06 -12.28
C PHE A 92 9.70 -10.25 -10.76
N ASN A 93 10.51 -11.16 -10.22
CA ASN A 93 10.62 -11.35 -8.77
C ASN A 93 11.56 -10.28 -8.17
N PRO A 94 11.05 -9.32 -7.36
CA PRO A 94 11.91 -8.26 -6.80
C PRO A 94 12.92 -8.80 -5.77
N LEU A 95 12.69 -9.98 -5.22
CA LEU A 95 13.59 -10.62 -4.27
C LEU A 95 14.83 -11.27 -4.94
N ALA A 96 14.86 -11.28 -6.27
CA ALA A 96 16.02 -11.75 -7.02
C ALA A 96 17.09 -10.67 -7.24
N TYR A 97 16.82 -9.43 -6.85
CA TYR A 97 17.70 -8.28 -7.10
C TYR A 97 17.88 -7.43 -5.85
N ASP A 98 19.01 -6.72 -5.77
CA ASP A 98 19.24 -5.60 -4.87
C ASP A 98 19.23 -4.29 -5.67
N TYR A 99 18.68 -3.24 -5.07
CA TYR A 99 18.38 -1.97 -5.72
C TYR A 99 19.15 -0.83 -5.06
N TYR A 100 19.84 -0.03 -5.85
CA TYR A 100 20.61 1.13 -5.39
C TYR A 100 20.05 2.37 -6.06
N PHE A 101 19.36 3.20 -5.29
CA PHE A 101 18.84 4.50 -5.71
C PHE A 101 19.81 5.58 -5.29
N MET A 102 20.25 6.37 -6.25
CA MET A 102 21.15 7.52 -6.04
C MET A 102 20.47 8.75 -6.63
N LEU A 103 20.14 9.70 -5.74
CA LEU A 103 19.59 11.00 -6.12
C LEU A 103 20.66 12.07 -5.86
N ASP A 104 20.92 12.89 -6.86
CA ASP A 104 21.76 14.07 -6.76
C ASP A 104 20.97 15.30 -7.20
N SER A 105 20.93 16.31 -6.35
CA SER A 105 20.14 17.53 -6.57
C SER A 105 20.87 18.76 -6.06
N PRO A 106 20.80 19.88 -6.76
CA PRO A 106 21.31 21.15 -6.26
C PRO A 106 20.48 21.71 -5.08
N ALA A 107 19.29 21.17 -4.80
CA ALA A 107 18.49 21.55 -3.65
C ALA A 107 19.16 21.07 -2.34
N MET A 108 19.11 21.86 -1.28
CA MET A 108 19.74 21.51 0.01
C MET A 108 19.09 20.28 0.69
N ILE A 109 17.79 20.06 0.48
CA ILE A 109 17.02 18.93 0.96
C ILE A 109 16.21 18.40 -0.21
N VAL A 110 16.31 17.11 -0.44
CA VAL A 110 15.47 16.40 -1.42
C VAL A 110 14.44 15.59 -0.62
N GLY A 111 13.21 16.00 -0.71
CA GLY A 111 12.08 15.35 -0.08
C GLY A 111 10.88 15.32 -1.03
N GLY A 112 9.82 14.70 -0.57
CA GLY A 112 8.56 14.60 -1.27
C GLY A 112 8.46 13.38 -2.20
N PRO A 113 7.21 12.91 -2.39
CA PRO A 113 6.88 11.69 -3.11
C PRO A 113 7.06 11.78 -4.63
N SER A 114 7.41 12.96 -5.15
CA SER A 114 7.27 13.32 -6.57
C SER A 114 8.21 12.61 -7.54
N ALA A 115 9.27 11.97 -7.05
CA ALA A 115 10.19 11.15 -7.87
C ALA A 115 9.76 9.68 -7.99
N GLY A 116 8.69 9.27 -7.31
CA GLY A 116 8.26 7.86 -7.23
C GLY A 116 8.00 7.21 -8.59
N ALA A 117 7.32 7.91 -9.50
CA ALA A 117 7.06 7.42 -10.85
C ALA A 117 8.36 7.25 -11.67
N ALA A 118 9.29 8.21 -11.55
CA ALA A 118 10.60 8.11 -12.19
C ALA A 118 11.42 6.96 -11.60
N MET A 119 11.39 6.75 -10.29
CA MET A 119 12.05 5.61 -9.62
C MET A 119 11.51 4.28 -10.13
N ALA A 120 10.17 4.13 -10.23
CA ALA A 120 9.54 2.90 -10.70
C ALA A 120 9.86 2.61 -12.17
N LEU A 121 9.83 3.64 -13.04
CA LEU A 121 10.23 3.53 -14.42
C LEU A 121 11.71 3.12 -14.54
N ALA A 122 12.61 3.76 -13.80
CA ALA A 122 14.04 3.47 -13.82
C ALA A 122 14.35 2.03 -13.37
N VAL A 123 13.67 1.53 -12.33
CA VAL A 123 13.77 0.12 -11.92
C VAL A 123 13.34 -0.81 -13.05
N LEU A 124 12.20 -0.52 -13.68
CA LEU A 124 11.63 -1.35 -14.74
C LEU A 124 12.53 -1.42 -15.96
N LEU A 125 13.07 -0.26 -16.39
CA LEU A 125 14.01 -0.19 -17.50
C LEU A 125 15.34 -0.91 -17.18
N ALA A 126 15.89 -0.69 -15.97
CA ALA A 126 17.13 -1.32 -15.53
C ALA A 126 17.02 -2.85 -15.47
N VAL A 127 15.93 -3.39 -14.90
CA VAL A 127 15.70 -4.84 -14.84
C VAL A 127 15.54 -5.45 -16.22
N LYS A 128 14.85 -4.75 -17.13
CA LYS A 128 14.64 -5.23 -18.50
C LYS A 128 15.86 -5.00 -19.42
N GLY A 129 16.89 -4.28 -18.96
CA GLY A 129 18.06 -3.96 -19.77
C GLY A 129 17.74 -3.06 -20.97
N LEU A 130 16.72 -2.22 -20.85
CA LEU A 130 16.30 -1.28 -21.88
C LEU A 130 17.08 0.03 -21.78
N GLU A 131 17.18 0.74 -22.91
CA GLU A 131 17.80 2.08 -22.93
C GLU A 131 17.07 3.01 -21.96
N CYS A 132 17.88 3.76 -21.24
CA CYS A 132 17.43 4.68 -20.23
C CYS A 132 17.86 6.10 -20.60
N GLY A 133 16.96 7.05 -20.40
CA GLY A 133 17.15 8.43 -20.78
C GLY A 133 16.32 8.78 -22.01
N GLY A 134 16.31 10.07 -22.33
CA GLY A 134 15.54 10.65 -23.41
C GLY A 134 15.21 12.11 -23.11
N ASP A 135 14.59 12.77 -24.06
CA ASP A 135 14.18 14.17 -23.94
C ASP A 135 12.90 14.33 -23.09
N TYR A 136 12.75 13.52 -22.02
CA TYR A 136 11.57 13.57 -21.16
C TYR A 136 11.95 13.69 -19.67
N VAL A 137 11.08 14.35 -18.92
CA VAL A 137 11.13 14.45 -17.46
C VAL A 137 9.80 13.93 -16.89
N VAL A 138 9.87 13.04 -15.91
CA VAL A 138 8.72 12.43 -15.25
C VAL A 138 8.58 12.99 -13.84
N THR A 139 7.37 13.41 -13.47
CA THR A 139 7.03 13.72 -12.08
C THR A 139 5.72 13.05 -11.70
N GLY A 140 5.63 12.55 -10.49
CA GLY A 140 4.47 11.85 -9.95
C GLY A 140 4.84 10.96 -8.78
N MET A 141 3.94 10.83 -7.81
CA MET A 141 4.06 9.78 -6.81
C MET A 141 3.73 8.43 -7.43
N ILE A 142 4.20 7.36 -6.82
CA ILE A 142 3.84 5.98 -7.22
C ILE A 142 3.07 5.31 -6.09
N ASN A 143 1.96 4.66 -6.42
CA ASN A 143 1.13 3.94 -5.49
C ASN A 143 1.34 2.42 -5.60
N PRO A 144 1.00 1.64 -4.54
CA PRO A 144 1.11 0.18 -4.54
C PRO A 144 0.30 -0.53 -5.63
N ASP A 145 -0.77 0.09 -6.15
CA ASP A 145 -1.58 -0.40 -7.27
C ASP A 145 -1.02 -0.03 -8.64
N THR A 146 0.18 0.54 -8.67
CA THR A 146 0.88 1.04 -9.87
C THR A 146 0.34 2.33 -10.48
N THR A 147 -0.66 2.97 -9.86
CA THR A 147 -1.12 4.30 -10.31
C THR A 147 -0.09 5.38 -10.02
N ILE A 148 -0.08 6.40 -10.87
CA ILE A 148 0.73 7.60 -10.70
C ILE A 148 -0.15 8.67 -10.08
N GLY A 149 0.18 9.03 -8.84
CA GLY A 149 -0.58 9.98 -8.05
C GLY A 149 -0.07 11.42 -8.13
N PRO A 150 -0.87 12.35 -7.61
CA PRO A 150 -0.66 13.78 -7.76
C PRO A 150 0.54 14.31 -6.99
N VAL A 151 1.08 15.43 -7.48
CA VAL A 151 2.22 16.13 -6.89
C VAL A 151 2.06 17.65 -7.00
N GLY A 152 2.78 18.38 -6.14
CA GLY A 152 2.83 19.85 -6.17
C GLY A 152 3.97 20.41 -7.02
N GLY A 153 3.97 21.75 -7.17
CA GLY A 153 5.05 22.48 -7.84
C GLY A 153 5.19 22.19 -9.33
N LEU A 154 4.10 21.87 -10.02
CA LEU A 154 4.15 21.42 -11.41
C LEU A 154 4.57 22.52 -12.38
N LYS A 155 4.23 23.78 -12.10
CA LYS A 155 4.64 24.91 -12.93
C LYS A 155 6.16 25.09 -12.87
N GLU A 156 6.70 25.15 -11.67
CA GLU A 156 8.13 25.35 -11.40
C GLU A 156 8.95 24.16 -11.94
N LYS A 157 8.44 22.94 -11.79
CA LYS A 157 9.06 21.73 -12.35
C LYS A 157 9.07 21.72 -13.88
N LEU A 158 7.99 22.19 -14.51
CA LEU A 158 7.92 22.32 -15.97
C LEU A 158 8.93 23.35 -16.49
N GLU A 159 9.05 24.51 -15.79
CA GLU A 159 10.05 25.54 -16.13
C GLU A 159 11.48 24.98 -16.05
N ALA A 160 11.80 24.23 -14.96
CA ALA A 160 13.10 23.58 -14.81
C ALA A 160 13.34 22.51 -15.88
N ALA A 161 12.34 21.71 -16.22
CA ALA A 161 12.43 20.72 -17.28
C ALA A 161 12.69 21.39 -18.64
N ALA A 162 11.98 22.47 -18.97
CA ALA A 162 12.19 23.25 -20.18
C ALA A 162 13.60 23.83 -20.25
N ALA A 163 14.08 24.42 -19.15
CA ALA A 163 15.44 24.98 -19.07
C ALA A 163 16.54 23.91 -19.24
N SER A 164 16.26 22.65 -18.86
CA SER A 164 17.18 21.53 -19.08
C SER A 164 17.17 20.97 -20.52
N GLY A 165 16.28 21.46 -21.38
CA GLY A 165 16.15 21.00 -22.77
C GLY A 165 15.21 19.81 -22.98
N ALA A 166 14.42 19.43 -21.97
CA ALA A 166 13.41 18.39 -22.11
C ALA A 166 12.37 18.76 -23.19
N LYS A 167 11.97 17.77 -23.98
CA LYS A 167 10.93 17.92 -25.01
C LYS A 167 9.56 17.49 -24.52
N THR A 168 9.55 16.61 -23.52
CA THR A 168 8.32 16.07 -22.94
C THR A 168 8.36 16.17 -21.40
N PHE A 169 7.29 16.70 -20.83
CA PHE A 169 7.08 16.71 -19.39
C PHE A 169 5.87 15.86 -19.06
N ILE A 170 6.09 14.79 -18.30
CA ILE A 170 5.09 13.78 -18.01
C ILE A 170 4.58 14.01 -16.58
N VAL A 171 3.26 14.22 -16.48
CA VAL A 171 2.56 14.56 -15.23
C VAL A 171 1.46 13.54 -14.91
N PRO A 172 1.00 13.46 -13.66
CA PRO A 172 -0.11 12.60 -13.30
C PRO A 172 -1.41 12.95 -14.03
N LEU A 173 -2.20 11.91 -14.29
CA LEU A 173 -3.53 12.04 -14.92
C LEU A 173 -4.40 13.04 -14.15
N GLY A 174 -5.00 13.99 -14.87
CA GLY A 174 -5.87 15.02 -14.31
C GLY A 174 -5.14 16.24 -13.77
N GLN A 175 -3.79 16.29 -13.81
CA GLN A 175 -3.01 17.45 -13.34
C GLN A 175 -2.52 18.39 -14.44
N SER A 176 -2.95 18.23 -15.69
CA SER A 176 -2.62 19.21 -16.76
C SER A 176 -3.24 20.60 -16.50
N LYS A 177 -4.31 20.67 -15.72
CA LYS A 177 -4.80 21.94 -15.16
C LYS A 177 -4.44 21.96 -13.68
N TYR A 178 -3.46 22.78 -13.34
CA TYR A 178 -2.88 22.85 -12.00
C TYR A 178 -3.26 24.16 -11.32
N THR A 179 -3.89 24.07 -10.15
CA THR A 179 -4.19 25.24 -9.32
C THR A 179 -3.18 25.32 -8.18
N TYR A 180 -2.49 26.44 -8.08
CA TYR A 180 -1.57 26.74 -6.99
C TYR A 180 -2.01 28.03 -6.26
N TYR A 181 -1.46 28.23 -5.08
CA TYR A 181 -1.79 29.39 -4.26
C TYR A 181 -0.62 30.37 -4.26
N GLU A 182 -0.81 31.52 -4.95
CA GLU A 182 0.18 32.58 -4.99
C GLU A 182 0.04 33.51 -3.78
N ARG A 183 1.17 33.83 -3.15
CA ARG A 183 1.22 34.85 -2.10
C ARG A 183 1.43 36.21 -2.73
N VAL A 184 0.40 37.01 -2.75
CA VAL A 184 0.44 38.36 -3.31
C VAL A 184 0.55 39.40 -2.19
N LEU A 185 1.55 40.28 -2.29
CA LEU A 185 1.70 41.41 -1.38
C LEU A 185 0.77 42.55 -1.84
N VAL A 186 -0.29 42.77 -1.07
CA VAL A 186 -1.24 43.89 -1.33
C VAL A 186 -0.93 45.03 -0.39
N ARG A 187 -0.49 46.15 -0.95
CA ARG A 187 -0.23 47.40 -0.20
C ARG A 187 -1.50 48.25 -0.13
N ARG A 188 -1.95 48.54 1.09
CA ARG A 188 -3.03 49.46 1.35
C ARG A 188 -2.55 50.57 2.30
N GLY A 189 -2.21 51.74 1.76
CA GLY A 189 -1.58 52.82 2.52
C GLY A 189 -0.21 52.39 3.08
N PRO A 190 0.05 52.60 4.39
CA PRO A 190 1.30 52.20 5.01
C PRO A 190 1.39 50.71 5.33
N PHE A 191 0.31 49.94 5.14
CA PHE A 191 0.23 48.54 5.49
C PHE A 191 0.44 47.63 4.27
N THR A 192 1.22 46.57 4.43
CA THR A 192 1.38 45.52 3.46
C THR A 192 0.71 44.24 3.99
N PHE A 193 -0.23 43.70 3.24
CA PHE A 193 -0.96 42.48 3.55
C PHE A 193 -0.47 41.35 2.62
N ILE A 194 -0.27 40.17 3.17
CA ILE A 194 -0.07 38.97 2.38
C ILE A 194 -1.46 38.38 2.10
N THR A 195 -1.86 38.35 0.85
CA THR A 195 -3.10 37.72 0.40
C THR A 195 -2.74 36.47 -0.40
N VAL A 196 -3.47 35.40 -0.19
CA VAL A 196 -3.30 34.14 -0.94
C VAL A 196 -4.39 34.12 -2.01
N ARG A 197 -3.99 33.95 -3.28
CA ARG A 197 -4.91 33.82 -4.41
C ARG A 197 -4.72 32.44 -5.05
N PRO A 198 -5.80 31.72 -5.38
CA PRO A 198 -5.71 30.55 -6.25
C PRO A 198 -5.49 31.01 -7.69
N GLU A 199 -4.44 30.51 -8.31
CA GLU A 199 -4.12 30.71 -9.72
C GLU A 199 -4.13 29.34 -10.41
N THR A 200 -4.78 29.26 -11.58
CA THR A 200 -4.86 28.03 -12.36
C THR A 200 -4.05 28.16 -13.62
N VAL A 201 -3.11 27.25 -13.83
CA VAL A 201 -2.31 27.15 -15.05
C VAL A 201 -2.76 25.93 -15.85
N ASP A 202 -2.97 26.13 -17.15
CA ASP A 202 -3.04 25.04 -18.13
C ASP A 202 -1.62 24.69 -18.55
N LEU A 203 -1.08 23.61 -17.97
CA LEU A 203 0.29 23.17 -18.19
C LEU A 203 0.54 22.77 -19.67
N LYS A 204 -0.49 22.28 -20.38
CA LYS A 204 -0.35 21.94 -21.81
C LYS A 204 -0.14 23.18 -22.66
N SER A 205 -0.86 24.27 -22.34
CA SER A 205 -0.67 25.54 -23.03
C SER A 205 0.65 26.22 -22.65
N TYR A 206 0.95 26.25 -21.34
CA TYR A 206 2.19 26.83 -20.84
C TYR A 206 3.44 26.06 -21.32
N GLY A 207 3.38 24.72 -21.38
CA GLY A 207 4.46 23.91 -21.92
C GLY A 207 4.76 24.20 -23.38
N ARG A 208 3.72 24.44 -24.21
CA ARG A 208 3.91 24.84 -25.61
C ARG A 208 4.65 26.19 -25.75
N GLU A 209 4.39 27.13 -24.88
CA GLU A 209 5.12 28.41 -24.84
C GLU A 209 6.59 28.21 -24.51
N LEU A 210 6.90 27.22 -23.66
CA LEU A 210 8.26 26.84 -23.29
C LEU A 210 8.92 25.84 -24.27
N GLY A 211 8.23 25.40 -25.33
CA GLY A 211 8.71 24.40 -26.28
C GLY A 211 8.67 22.96 -25.74
N VAL A 212 7.88 22.67 -24.73
CA VAL A 212 7.74 21.37 -24.06
C VAL A 212 6.34 20.80 -24.25
N THR A 213 6.24 19.54 -24.64
CA THR A 213 4.96 18.82 -24.70
C THR A 213 4.61 18.26 -23.33
N VAL A 214 3.45 18.64 -22.76
CA VAL A 214 2.96 18.09 -21.49
C VAL A 214 2.00 16.94 -21.75
N VAL A 215 2.30 15.76 -21.16
CA VAL A 215 1.52 14.53 -21.31
C VAL A 215 1.09 14.03 -19.94
N GLU A 216 -0.16 13.59 -19.83
CA GLU A 216 -0.71 12.98 -18.62
C GLU A 216 -0.62 11.46 -18.72
N VAL A 217 -0.27 10.81 -17.59
CA VAL A 217 -0.25 9.35 -17.44
C VAL A 217 -0.91 8.94 -16.14
N GLY A 218 -1.73 7.89 -16.17
CA GLY A 218 -2.47 7.39 -15.02
C GLY A 218 -1.76 6.27 -14.26
N SER A 219 -0.90 5.52 -14.94
CA SER A 219 -0.26 4.33 -14.39
C SER A 219 1.19 4.17 -14.85
N LEU A 220 1.92 3.31 -14.13
CA LEU A 220 3.26 2.89 -14.56
C LEU A 220 3.22 2.11 -15.88
N SER A 221 2.13 1.39 -16.14
CA SER A 221 1.91 0.68 -17.42
C SER A 221 1.84 1.63 -18.61
N ASP A 222 1.09 2.72 -18.46
CA ASP A 222 0.99 3.77 -19.48
C ASP A 222 2.34 4.48 -19.68
N LEU A 223 2.98 4.86 -18.55
CA LEU A 223 4.28 5.50 -18.58
C LEU A 223 5.32 4.63 -19.30
N TYR A 224 5.39 3.35 -18.95
CA TYR A 224 6.29 2.40 -19.60
C TYR A 224 6.00 2.27 -21.09
N SER A 225 4.72 2.08 -21.45
CA SER A 225 4.31 1.96 -22.85
C SER A 225 4.61 3.21 -23.68
N MET A 226 4.45 4.40 -23.09
CA MET A 226 4.75 5.67 -23.71
C MET A 226 6.26 5.84 -23.97
N VAL A 227 7.10 5.46 -23.01
CA VAL A 227 8.56 5.64 -23.10
C VAL A 227 9.21 4.61 -24.01
N THR A 228 8.75 3.35 -23.95
CA THR A 228 9.38 2.24 -24.69
C THR A 228 8.72 1.90 -26.03
N GLY A 229 7.47 2.33 -26.22
CA GLY A 229 6.62 1.86 -27.31
C GLY A 229 6.06 0.44 -27.14
N GLU A 230 6.46 -0.28 -26.10
CA GLU A 230 5.96 -1.62 -25.79
C GLU A 230 4.61 -1.56 -25.09
N ARG A 231 3.67 -2.38 -25.54
CA ARG A 231 2.36 -2.50 -24.87
C ARG A 231 2.33 -3.73 -23.97
N ILE A 232 1.79 -3.56 -22.77
CA ILE A 232 1.54 -4.67 -21.87
C ILE A 232 0.36 -5.47 -22.42
N ALA A 233 0.58 -6.77 -22.66
CA ALA A 233 -0.47 -7.67 -23.07
C ALA A 233 -1.36 -8.04 -21.88
N TYR A 234 -2.66 -7.87 -22.01
CA TYR A 234 -3.64 -8.25 -21.01
C TYR A 234 -4.33 -9.57 -21.36
N ALA A 235 -4.49 -10.44 -20.37
CA ALA A 235 -5.21 -11.69 -20.51
C ALA A 235 -6.72 -11.44 -20.49
N ASN A 236 -7.46 -12.29 -21.22
CA ASN A 236 -8.91 -12.38 -21.14
C ASN A 236 -9.28 -13.70 -20.46
N GLY A 237 -10.24 -13.68 -19.56
CA GLY A 237 -10.69 -14.89 -18.86
C GLY A 237 -11.84 -14.61 -17.90
N SER A 238 -12.47 -15.68 -17.43
CA SER A 238 -13.47 -15.61 -16.37
C SER A 238 -12.83 -15.71 -15.00
N LEU A 239 -13.28 -14.88 -14.06
CA LEU A 239 -12.83 -14.91 -12.69
C LEU A 239 -13.56 -15.96 -11.87
N GLY A 240 -12.83 -16.70 -11.06
CA GLY A 240 -13.36 -17.60 -10.04
C GLY A 240 -13.94 -16.85 -8.83
N ASP A 241 -14.44 -17.63 -7.88
CA ASP A 241 -14.91 -17.14 -6.58
C ASP A 241 -14.59 -18.18 -5.51
N ILE A 242 -14.41 -17.77 -4.27
CA ILE A 242 -14.17 -18.70 -3.15
C ILE A 242 -15.39 -19.59 -2.98
N SER A 243 -15.15 -20.90 -3.02
CA SER A 243 -16.20 -21.92 -2.84
C SER A 243 -16.86 -21.77 -1.46
N GLY A 244 -18.20 -21.80 -1.41
CA GLY A 244 -18.98 -21.66 -0.17
C GLY A 244 -19.18 -20.22 0.29
N LEU A 245 -18.45 -19.24 -0.25
CA LEU A 245 -18.59 -17.84 0.17
C LEU A 245 -19.96 -17.25 -0.19
N ARG A 246 -20.58 -17.73 -1.27
CA ARG A 246 -21.91 -17.29 -1.68
C ARG A 246 -22.98 -17.70 -0.68
N GLU A 247 -22.86 -18.89 -0.12
CA GLU A 247 -23.76 -19.41 0.92
C GLU A 247 -23.62 -18.61 2.21
N VAL A 248 -22.39 -18.27 2.59
CA VAL A 248 -22.10 -17.37 3.73
C VAL A 248 -22.75 -16.00 3.50
N ALA A 249 -22.56 -15.42 2.32
CA ALA A 249 -23.11 -14.12 1.98
C ALA A 249 -24.67 -14.13 1.99
N ALA A 250 -25.26 -15.15 1.38
CA ALA A 250 -26.73 -15.31 1.37
C ALA A 250 -27.30 -15.45 2.78
N ARG A 251 -26.61 -16.19 3.66
CA ARG A 251 -27.00 -16.33 5.08
C ARG A 251 -26.98 -14.99 5.80
N VAL A 252 -25.91 -14.20 5.64
CA VAL A 252 -25.80 -12.87 6.28
C VAL A 252 -26.89 -11.92 5.77
N VAL A 253 -27.22 -11.96 4.46
CA VAL A 253 -28.32 -11.20 3.88
C VAL A 253 -29.66 -11.62 4.51
N GLY A 254 -29.94 -12.92 4.65
CA GLY A 254 -31.17 -13.41 5.30
C GLY A 254 -31.27 -13.03 6.78
N GLU A 255 -30.15 -13.03 7.50
CA GLU A 255 -30.14 -12.58 8.89
C GLU A 255 -30.38 -11.05 9.00
N ALA A 256 -29.85 -10.23 8.08
CA ALA A 256 -30.18 -8.80 7.99
C ALA A 256 -31.66 -8.55 7.70
N GLU A 257 -32.27 -9.35 6.82
CA GLU A 257 -33.73 -9.33 6.57
C GLU A 257 -34.52 -9.61 7.82
N SER A 258 -34.14 -10.65 8.59
CA SER A 258 -34.81 -11.03 9.83
C SER A 258 -34.74 -9.93 10.88
N LEU A 259 -33.61 -9.19 10.98
CA LEU A 259 -33.48 -8.05 11.88
C LEU A 259 -34.41 -6.90 11.49
N LEU A 260 -34.53 -6.60 10.20
CA LEU A 260 -35.44 -5.56 9.70
C LEU A 260 -36.91 -5.95 9.87
N GLU A 261 -37.23 -7.23 9.69
CA GLU A 261 -38.58 -7.77 9.95
C GLU A 261 -38.97 -7.59 11.42
N ALA A 262 -38.04 -7.82 12.35
CA ALA A 262 -38.24 -7.65 13.79
C ALA A 262 -38.52 -6.19 14.20
N LEU A 263 -38.29 -5.23 13.31
CA LEU A 263 -38.58 -3.80 13.49
C LEU A 263 -39.97 -3.38 12.97
N ARG A 264 -40.72 -4.31 12.33
CA ARG A 264 -42.07 -3.99 11.84
C ARG A 264 -42.98 -3.56 13.01
N GLY A 265 -43.58 -2.39 12.84
CA GLY A 265 -44.47 -1.81 13.87
C GLY A 265 -43.78 -0.89 14.86
N TYR A 266 -42.45 -0.78 14.83
CA TYR A 266 -41.72 0.20 15.63
C TYR A 266 -41.41 1.47 14.83
N ASN A 267 -41.56 2.62 15.45
CA ASN A 267 -41.17 3.89 14.86
C ASN A 267 -39.71 4.19 15.21
N VAL A 268 -38.76 3.76 14.36
CA VAL A 268 -37.33 4.04 14.51
C VAL A 268 -37.02 5.40 13.91
N ARG A 269 -36.45 6.31 14.70
CA ARG A 269 -36.09 7.65 14.25
C ARG A 269 -34.71 7.65 13.59
N GLY A 270 -34.57 8.51 12.55
CA GLY A 270 -33.28 8.83 11.89
C GLY A 270 -32.82 7.77 10.89
N GLY A 271 -32.92 7.95 9.66
CA GLY A 271 -32.45 7.29 8.41
C GLY A 271 -31.74 5.90 8.45
N ILE A 272 -31.48 5.34 9.67
CA ILE A 272 -30.69 4.11 9.81
C ILE A 272 -31.39 2.87 9.25
N VAL A 273 -32.72 2.82 9.31
CA VAL A 273 -33.51 1.72 8.74
C VAL A 273 -33.51 1.84 7.23
N GLU A 274 -33.65 3.05 6.70
CA GLU A 274 -33.61 3.35 5.28
C GLU A 274 -32.23 2.98 4.72
N ASP A 275 -31.15 3.32 5.41
CA ASP A 275 -29.78 2.96 5.04
C ASP A 275 -29.60 1.42 5.06
N ALA A 276 -30.11 0.75 6.09
CA ALA A 276 -30.06 -0.72 6.17
C ALA A 276 -30.81 -1.38 5.00
N VAL A 277 -32.01 -0.88 4.67
CA VAL A 277 -32.81 -1.35 3.55
C VAL A 277 -32.11 -1.10 2.21
N SER A 278 -31.47 0.05 2.05
CA SER A 278 -30.70 0.39 0.84
C SER A 278 -29.53 -0.58 0.62
N GLU A 279 -28.72 -0.85 1.65
CA GLU A 279 -27.61 -1.81 1.59
C GLU A 279 -28.12 -3.24 1.37
N LEU A 280 -29.23 -3.63 2.01
CA LEU A 280 -29.87 -4.93 1.80
C LEU A 280 -30.36 -5.11 0.36
N ASN A 281 -31.01 -4.08 -0.21
CA ASN A 281 -31.47 -4.13 -1.58
C ASN A 281 -30.30 -4.22 -2.57
N SER A 282 -29.19 -3.53 -2.29
CA SER A 282 -27.95 -3.65 -3.07
C SER A 282 -27.39 -5.08 -3.00
N ALA A 283 -27.36 -5.71 -1.82
CA ALA A 283 -26.93 -7.09 -1.67
C ALA A 283 -27.83 -8.08 -2.44
N ARG A 284 -29.15 -7.88 -2.36
CA ARG A 284 -30.15 -8.71 -3.08
C ARG A 284 -30.03 -8.57 -4.60
N ASP A 285 -29.76 -7.36 -5.08
CA ASP A 285 -29.55 -7.12 -6.51
C ASP A 285 -28.30 -7.84 -7.01
N LEU A 286 -27.19 -7.75 -6.28
CA LEU A 286 -25.97 -8.52 -6.55
C LEU A 286 -26.22 -10.02 -6.54
N LEU A 287 -27.00 -10.54 -5.57
CA LEU A 287 -27.39 -11.96 -5.52
C LEU A 287 -28.16 -12.39 -6.77
N ARG A 288 -29.15 -11.59 -7.20
CA ARG A 288 -30.01 -11.90 -8.35
C ARG A 288 -29.24 -11.90 -9.67
N ARG A 289 -28.35 -10.93 -9.87
CA ARG A 289 -27.58 -10.81 -11.12
C ARG A 289 -26.31 -11.66 -11.17
N GLY A 290 -26.05 -12.50 -10.14
CA GLY A 290 -24.88 -13.37 -10.12
C GLY A 290 -23.58 -12.63 -9.79
N GLY A 291 -23.67 -11.50 -9.08
CA GLY A 291 -22.52 -10.71 -8.65
C GLY A 291 -21.57 -11.45 -7.71
N SER A 292 -20.45 -10.83 -7.40
CA SER A 292 -19.40 -11.36 -6.54
C SER A 292 -19.92 -11.74 -5.16
N SER A 293 -19.56 -12.92 -4.68
CA SER A 293 -19.93 -13.40 -3.35
C SER A 293 -19.39 -12.49 -2.26
N TYR A 294 -18.20 -11.93 -2.43
CA TYR A 294 -17.59 -11.03 -1.45
C TYR A 294 -18.27 -9.64 -1.46
N ALA A 295 -18.65 -9.11 -2.63
CA ALA A 295 -19.44 -7.87 -2.71
C ALA A 295 -20.79 -8.00 -2.00
N ILE A 296 -21.48 -9.14 -2.21
CA ILE A 296 -22.74 -9.47 -1.52
C ILE A 296 -22.54 -9.53 -0.02
N LEU A 297 -21.45 -10.20 0.43
CA LEU A 297 -21.10 -10.32 1.85
C LEU A 297 -20.86 -8.96 2.49
N LEU A 298 -20.06 -8.09 1.86
CA LEU A 298 -19.77 -6.75 2.38
C LEU A 298 -21.04 -5.90 2.53
N LYS A 299 -21.93 -5.93 1.52
CA LYS A 299 -23.22 -5.24 1.57
C LYS A 299 -24.15 -5.85 2.63
N GLY A 300 -24.16 -7.17 2.75
CA GLY A 300 -24.91 -7.90 3.78
C GLY A 300 -24.47 -7.55 5.20
N VAL A 301 -23.16 -7.54 5.47
CA VAL A 301 -22.59 -7.15 6.76
C VAL A 301 -22.97 -5.72 7.12
N ARG A 302 -22.90 -4.80 6.15
CA ARG A 302 -23.29 -3.41 6.38
C ARG A 302 -24.77 -3.26 6.68
N ALA A 303 -25.63 -3.92 5.92
CA ALA A 303 -27.08 -3.97 6.17
C ALA A 303 -27.40 -4.55 7.55
N ALA A 304 -26.77 -5.66 7.90
CA ALA A 304 -26.98 -6.34 9.19
C ALA A 304 -26.48 -5.49 10.37
N SER A 305 -25.36 -4.78 10.23
CA SER A 305 -24.85 -3.88 11.27
C SER A 305 -25.79 -2.70 11.52
N LEU A 306 -26.28 -2.07 10.45
CA LEU A 306 -27.26 -0.98 10.53
C LEU A 306 -28.59 -1.47 11.16
N ALA A 307 -29.10 -2.61 10.69
CA ALA A 307 -30.31 -3.23 11.25
C ALA A 307 -30.14 -3.60 12.72
N GLN A 308 -28.98 -4.08 13.14
CA GLN A 308 -28.66 -4.40 14.52
C GLN A 308 -28.73 -3.17 15.42
N VAL A 309 -28.17 -2.04 14.98
CA VAL A 309 -28.25 -0.77 15.73
C VAL A 309 -29.70 -0.27 15.80
N ALA A 310 -30.47 -0.40 14.72
CA ALA A 310 -31.89 -0.07 14.73
C ALA A 310 -32.68 -0.92 15.74
N VAL A 311 -32.37 -2.22 15.86
CA VAL A 311 -32.95 -3.09 16.89
C VAL A 311 -32.52 -2.63 18.29
N TRP A 312 -31.25 -2.30 18.49
CA TRP A 312 -30.75 -1.81 19.78
C TRP A 312 -31.35 -0.46 20.18
N SER A 313 -31.66 0.42 19.22
CA SER A 313 -32.31 1.70 19.52
C SER A 313 -33.72 1.54 20.11
N VAL A 314 -34.39 0.42 19.80
CA VAL A 314 -35.73 0.12 20.30
C VAL A 314 -35.71 -0.74 21.60
N ARG A 315 -34.83 -1.74 21.63
CA ARG A 315 -34.78 -2.73 22.71
C ARG A 315 -33.76 -2.41 23.80
N GLY A 316 -32.89 -1.45 23.54
CA GLY A 316 -31.67 -1.23 24.31
C GLY A 316 -30.60 -2.28 24.03
N PHE A 317 -29.39 -2.03 24.47
CA PHE A 317 -28.32 -3.02 24.52
C PHE A 317 -27.39 -2.74 25.69
N ASP A 318 -26.84 -3.82 26.23
CA ASP A 318 -25.80 -3.75 27.26
C ASP A 318 -24.44 -3.97 26.57
N VAL A 319 -23.62 -2.94 26.61
CA VAL A 319 -22.31 -2.98 25.95
C VAL A 319 -21.37 -4.00 26.59
N ASP A 320 -21.48 -4.25 27.90
CA ASP A 320 -20.65 -5.23 28.60
C ASP A 320 -21.00 -6.66 28.18
N VAL A 321 -22.30 -6.94 28.02
CA VAL A 321 -22.78 -8.23 27.52
C VAL A 321 -22.35 -8.47 26.08
N VAL A 322 -22.44 -7.44 25.21
CA VAL A 322 -22.00 -7.55 23.82
C VAL A 322 -20.49 -7.74 23.75
N TYR A 323 -19.72 -6.98 24.54
CA TYR A 323 -18.27 -7.13 24.62
C TYR A 323 -17.86 -8.54 25.01
N ALA A 324 -18.43 -9.08 26.11
CA ALA A 324 -18.14 -10.42 26.58
C ALA A 324 -18.48 -11.51 25.55
N ASN A 325 -19.60 -11.35 24.83
CA ASN A 325 -20.02 -12.31 23.81
C ASN A 325 -19.07 -12.30 22.61
N VAL A 326 -18.73 -11.13 22.06
CA VAL A 326 -17.81 -11.01 20.91
C VAL A 326 -16.40 -11.48 21.28
N SER A 327 -15.92 -11.15 22.49
CA SER A 327 -14.61 -11.61 22.98
C SER A 327 -14.55 -13.14 23.05
N ARG A 328 -15.59 -13.79 23.57
CA ARG A 328 -15.69 -15.25 23.59
C ARG A 328 -15.72 -15.84 22.17
N GLU A 329 -16.48 -15.25 21.24
CA GLU A 329 -16.52 -15.72 19.85
C GLU A 329 -15.16 -15.55 19.14
N LEU A 330 -14.39 -14.51 19.49
CA LEU A 330 -13.01 -14.33 19.01
C LEU A 330 -12.06 -15.38 19.60
N GLU A 331 -12.20 -15.75 20.86
CA GLU A 331 -11.44 -16.84 21.50
C GLU A 331 -11.73 -18.18 20.83
N GLU A 332 -13.00 -18.50 20.58
CA GLU A 332 -13.42 -19.71 19.86
C GLU A 332 -12.86 -19.72 18.42
N PHE A 333 -12.94 -18.59 17.72
CA PHE A 333 -12.34 -18.44 16.38
C PHE A 333 -10.85 -18.71 16.43
N ASN A 334 -10.11 -18.08 17.34
CA ASN A 334 -8.65 -18.24 17.46
C ASN A 334 -8.26 -19.69 17.74
N ALA A 335 -8.99 -20.40 18.60
CA ALA A 335 -8.73 -21.80 18.89
C ALA A 335 -8.84 -22.70 17.63
N ILE A 336 -9.88 -22.47 16.82
CA ILE A 336 -10.07 -23.18 15.54
C ILE A 336 -8.98 -22.78 14.55
N TYR A 337 -8.74 -21.46 14.38
CA TYR A 337 -7.77 -20.90 13.47
C TYR A 337 -6.36 -21.45 13.70
N GLU A 338 -5.91 -21.49 14.96
CA GLU A 338 -4.57 -21.97 15.32
C GLU A 338 -4.41 -23.48 15.13
N SER A 339 -5.51 -24.24 15.23
CA SER A 339 -5.48 -25.69 14.97
C SER A 339 -5.36 -26.08 13.49
N MET A 340 -5.60 -25.12 12.57
CA MET A 340 -5.60 -25.35 11.12
C MET A 340 -4.23 -25.08 10.51
N GLU A 341 -3.36 -26.09 10.48
CA GLU A 341 -2.12 -26.04 9.71
C GLU A 341 -2.36 -26.50 8.27
N SER A 342 -1.82 -25.78 7.29
CA SER A 342 -1.93 -26.14 5.87
C SER A 342 -0.82 -25.52 5.03
N SER A 343 -0.49 -26.20 3.94
CA SER A 343 0.29 -25.65 2.82
C SER A 343 -0.54 -25.51 1.54
N ASP A 344 -1.83 -25.85 1.59
CA ASP A 344 -2.74 -25.66 0.46
C ASP A 344 -3.12 -24.19 0.33
N LEU A 345 -2.95 -23.61 -0.87
CA LEU A 345 -3.20 -22.19 -1.14
C LEU A 345 -4.65 -21.79 -0.82
N GLY A 346 -5.63 -22.58 -1.24
CA GLY A 346 -7.04 -22.26 -1.00
C GLY A 346 -7.38 -22.24 0.47
N VAL A 347 -6.83 -23.18 1.26
CA VAL A 347 -6.99 -23.19 2.72
C VAL A 347 -6.35 -21.95 3.33
N LEU A 348 -5.12 -21.60 2.93
CA LEU A 348 -4.41 -20.43 3.45
C LEU A 348 -5.14 -19.13 3.11
N GLU A 349 -5.66 -18.98 1.89
CA GLU A 349 -6.41 -17.80 1.44
C GLU A 349 -7.70 -17.61 2.23
N VAL A 350 -8.50 -18.66 2.38
CA VAL A 350 -9.78 -18.60 3.11
C VAL A 350 -9.55 -18.39 4.59
N LYS A 351 -8.56 -19.07 5.17
CA LYS A 351 -8.12 -18.87 6.55
C LYS A 351 -7.66 -17.42 6.79
N GLY A 352 -6.87 -16.87 5.88
CA GLY A 352 -6.40 -15.49 5.95
C GLY A 352 -7.54 -14.47 5.82
N LEU A 353 -8.50 -14.69 4.91
CA LEU A 353 -9.68 -13.84 4.77
C LEU A 353 -10.53 -13.86 6.05
N ALA A 354 -10.76 -15.03 6.64
CA ALA A 354 -11.45 -15.16 7.92
C ALA A 354 -10.72 -14.40 9.03
N PHE A 355 -9.38 -14.48 9.05
CA PHE A 355 -8.56 -13.72 10.00
C PHE A 355 -8.72 -12.20 9.86
N LEU A 356 -8.79 -11.67 8.64
CA LEU A 356 -9.02 -10.23 8.42
C LEU A 356 -10.35 -9.76 9.05
N HIS A 357 -11.41 -10.55 8.93
CA HIS A 357 -12.70 -10.26 9.55
C HIS A 357 -12.63 -10.34 11.09
N ALA A 358 -11.98 -11.38 11.64
CA ALA A 358 -11.79 -11.52 13.09
C ALA A 358 -10.93 -10.39 13.67
N TRP A 359 -9.84 -10.02 12.98
CA TRP A 359 -8.98 -8.90 13.37
C TRP A 359 -9.76 -7.59 13.42
N ARG A 360 -10.57 -7.31 12.38
CA ARG A 360 -11.43 -6.12 12.35
C ARG A 360 -12.44 -6.12 13.47
N ALA A 361 -13.05 -7.27 13.77
CA ALA A 361 -13.98 -7.40 14.89
C ALA A 361 -13.32 -6.99 16.22
N GLY A 362 -12.15 -7.54 16.53
CA GLY A 362 -11.40 -7.21 17.74
C GLY A 362 -11.00 -5.74 17.81
N MET A 363 -10.47 -5.20 16.72
CA MET A 363 -10.03 -3.80 16.64
C MET A 363 -11.19 -2.83 16.90
N LEU A 364 -12.34 -3.04 16.24
CA LEU A 364 -13.54 -2.19 16.44
C LEU A 364 -14.07 -2.32 17.86
N LEU A 365 -14.12 -3.54 18.39
CA LEU A 365 -14.64 -3.83 19.73
C LEU A 365 -13.83 -3.10 20.81
N ASP A 366 -12.54 -3.35 20.88
CA ASP A 366 -11.67 -2.87 21.96
C ASP A 366 -11.59 -1.35 22.00
N THR A 367 -11.41 -0.72 20.81
CA THR A 367 -11.33 0.74 20.71
C THR A 367 -12.65 1.39 21.15
N THR A 368 -13.77 0.87 20.65
CA THR A 368 -15.09 1.47 20.90
C THR A 368 -15.57 1.22 22.32
N TYR A 369 -15.38 0.00 22.83
CA TYR A 369 -15.73 -0.34 24.21
C TYR A 369 -15.03 0.54 25.23
N SER A 370 -13.73 0.77 25.07
CA SER A 370 -12.95 1.63 25.96
C SER A 370 -13.48 3.07 25.97
N ASN A 371 -13.88 3.60 24.81
CA ASN A 371 -14.44 4.95 24.69
C ASN A 371 -15.82 5.06 25.39
N ILE A 372 -16.69 4.06 25.18
CA ILE A 372 -18.03 4.02 25.80
C ILE A 372 -17.92 3.93 27.32
N LYS A 373 -17.05 3.05 27.82
CA LYS A 373 -16.86 2.89 29.28
C LYS A 373 -16.32 4.15 29.94
N GLY A 374 -15.46 4.91 29.26
CA GLY A 374 -14.93 6.18 29.77
C GLY A 374 -15.99 7.28 29.90
N ARG A 375 -17.06 7.24 29.08
CA ARG A 375 -18.13 8.25 29.06
C ARG A 375 -19.44 7.79 29.68
N GLY A 376 -19.70 6.49 29.74
CA GLY A 376 -20.94 5.91 30.26
C GLY A 376 -22.12 5.87 29.27
N PHE A 377 -21.93 6.26 28.01
CA PHE A 377 -22.93 6.18 26.94
C PHE A 377 -22.28 5.97 25.57
N ALA A 378 -23.00 5.35 24.65
CA ALA A 378 -22.58 5.13 23.27
C ALA A 378 -23.18 6.19 22.33
N THR A 379 -22.38 6.69 21.41
CA THR A 379 -22.87 7.45 20.24
C THR A 379 -23.44 6.50 19.19
N LEU A 380 -24.17 7.04 18.19
CA LEU A 380 -24.67 6.24 17.08
C LEU A 380 -23.53 5.57 16.29
N GLU A 381 -22.45 6.28 16.06
CA GLU A 381 -21.27 5.78 15.36
C GLU A 381 -20.62 4.62 16.13
N GLU A 382 -20.48 4.76 17.46
CA GLU A 382 -19.92 3.72 18.30
C GLU A 382 -20.83 2.48 18.38
N ALA A 383 -22.15 2.67 18.43
CA ALA A 383 -23.08 1.57 18.33
C ALA A 383 -22.94 0.82 16.98
N LEU A 384 -22.69 1.54 15.88
CA LEU A 384 -22.40 0.93 14.57
C LEU A 384 -21.09 0.14 14.58
N TYR A 385 -20.02 0.65 15.20
CA TYR A 385 -18.76 -0.08 15.32
C TYR A 385 -18.90 -1.35 16.17
N ILE A 386 -19.63 -1.29 17.28
CA ILE A 386 -19.94 -2.47 18.10
C ILE A 386 -20.80 -3.47 17.31
N ALA A 387 -21.86 -3.01 16.62
CA ALA A 387 -22.69 -3.89 15.79
C ALA A 387 -21.86 -4.54 14.67
N ARG A 388 -20.97 -3.77 14.05
CA ARG A 388 -20.08 -4.28 13.02
C ARG A 388 -19.12 -5.33 13.59
N SER A 389 -18.57 -5.16 14.79
CA SER A 389 -17.72 -6.17 15.41
C SER A 389 -18.43 -7.50 15.62
N VAL A 390 -19.72 -7.47 16.01
CA VAL A 390 -20.57 -8.66 16.12
C VAL A 390 -20.68 -9.40 14.79
N TRP A 391 -20.90 -8.67 13.70
CA TRP A 391 -21.06 -9.28 12.38
C TRP A 391 -19.74 -9.75 11.78
N GLU A 392 -18.67 -9.01 11.98
CA GLU A 392 -17.33 -9.37 11.49
C GLU A 392 -16.83 -10.68 12.14
N VAL A 393 -16.97 -10.89 13.46
CA VAL A 393 -16.56 -12.15 14.09
C VAL A 393 -17.43 -13.33 13.65
N ARG A 394 -18.74 -13.11 13.47
CA ARG A 394 -19.66 -14.12 12.96
C ARG A 394 -19.31 -14.54 11.54
N VAL A 395 -19.02 -13.59 10.67
CA VAL A 395 -18.56 -13.83 9.29
C VAL A 395 -17.23 -14.58 9.28
N ALA A 396 -16.27 -14.19 10.13
CA ALA A 396 -15.00 -14.89 10.26
C ALA A 396 -15.19 -16.38 10.56
N LYS A 397 -16.05 -16.71 11.51
CA LYS A 397 -16.38 -18.11 11.86
C LYS A 397 -17.06 -18.85 10.69
N LEU A 398 -17.99 -18.20 9.98
CA LEU A 398 -18.69 -18.81 8.84
C LEU A 398 -17.75 -19.08 7.67
N ILE A 399 -16.85 -18.15 7.36
CA ILE A 399 -15.83 -18.32 6.30
C ILE A 399 -14.90 -19.47 6.68
N LEU A 400 -14.41 -19.51 7.93
CA LEU A 400 -13.48 -20.54 8.39
C LEU A 400 -14.13 -21.95 8.35
N ALA A 401 -15.42 -22.05 8.68
CA ALA A 401 -16.17 -23.31 8.59
C ALA A 401 -16.37 -23.82 7.16
N GLY A 402 -16.29 -22.93 6.15
CA GLY A 402 -16.46 -23.25 4.74
C GLY A 402 -15.16 -23.58 3.99
N VAL A 403 -14.03 -23.69 4.67
CA VAL A 403 -12.70 -23.95 4.07
C VAL A 403 -12.70 -25.24 3.26
N LYS A 404 -12.20 -25.16 2.01
CA LYS A 404 -11.99 -26.32 1.13
C LYS A 404 -10.60 -26.23 0.48
N PRO A 405 -9.89 -27.37 0.35
CA PRO A 405 -8.61 -27.41 -0.34
C PRO A 405 -8.74 -27.03 -1.83
N SER A 406 -7.73 -26.35 -2.36
CA SER A 406 -7.58 -26.04 -3.79
C SER A 406 -6.72 -27.02 -4.55
N ASN A 407 -6.03 -27.95 -3.85
CA ASN A 407 -5.00 -28.84 -4.38
C ASN A 407 -3.77 -28.11 -4.96
N VAL A 408 -3.56 -26.85 -4.57
CA VAL A 408 -2.39 -26.05 -4.94
C VAL A 408 -1.52 -25.88 -3.71
N THR A 409 -0.36 -26.54 -3.69
CA THR A 409 0.58 -26.46 -2.57
C THR A 409 1.50 -25.24 -2.71
N VAL A 410 1.75 -24.56 -1.60
CA VAL A 410 2.65 -23.40 -1.49
C VAL A 410 3.81 -23.75 -0.56
N ASN A 411 5.01 -23.31 -0.94
CA ASN A 411 6.16 -23.37 -0.04
C ASN A 411 5.99 -22.32 1.08
N VAL A 412 5.84 -22.77 2.31
CA VAL A 412 5.59 -21.92 3.48
C VAL A 412 6.77 -20.95 3.74
N ASN A 413 8.00 -21.33 3.42
CA ASN A 413 9.16 -20.45 3.56
C ASN A 413 9.11 -19.32 2.51
N SER A 414 8.76 -19.61 1.26
CA SER A 414 8.54 -18.59 0.23
C SER A 414 7.41 -17.65 0.62
N LEU A 415 6.30 -18.17 1.17
CA LEU A 415 5.20 -17.35 1.69
C LEU A 415 5.69 -16.43 2.83
N ARG A 416 6.51 -16.93 3.75
CA ARG A 416 7.07 -16.12 4.85
C ARG A 416 7.95 -14.98 4.34
N VAL A 417 8.81 -15.25 3.35
CA VAL A 417 9.69 -14.24 2.73
C VAL A 417 8.89 -13.16 2.03
N VAL A 418 7.92 -13.54 1.19
CA VAL A 418 7.04 -12.61 0.47
C VAL A 418 6.18 -11.79 1.44
N SER A 419 5.65 -12.43 2.48
CA SER A 419 4.90 -11.76 3.55
C SER A 419 5.76 -10.72 4.26
N SER A 420 6.99 -11.06 4.64
CA SER A 420 7.92 -10.13 5.30
C SER A 420 8.25 -8.92 4.41
N TYR A 421 8.41 -9.13 3.09
CA TYR A 421 8.61 -8.05 2.13
C TYR A 421 7.39 -7.11 2.07
N LEU A 422 6.17 -7.66 1.98
CA LEU A 422 4.96 -6.83 1.98
C LEU A 422 4.72 -6.11 3.31
N VAL A 423 5.01 -6.73 4.44
CA VAL A 423 4.93 -6.09 5.76
C VAL A 423 5.90 -4.90 5.86
N ALA A 424 7.13 -5.06 5.39
CA ALA A 424 8.10 -3.96 5.35
C ALA A 424 7.65 -2.86 4.40
N THR A 425 7.06 -3.22 3.25
CA THR A 425 6.53 -2.27 2.27
C THR A 425 5.32 -1.52 2.83
N ALA A 426 4.39 -2.19 3.52
CA ALA A 426 3.22 -1.55 4.14
C ALA A 426 3.60 -0.50 5.18
N LYS A 427 4.63 -0.78 6.00
CA LYS A 427 5.19 0.23 6.92
C LYS A 427 5.76 1.43 6.17
N GLY A 428 6.47 1.19 5.06
CA GLY A 428 6.97 2.24 4.19
C GLY A 428 5.86 3.07 3.57
N VAL A 429 4.78 2.42 3.11
CA VAL A 429 3.58 3.09 2.55
C VAL A 429 2.91 3.98 3.59
N VAL A 430 2.72 3.49 4.81
CA VAL A 430 2.13 4.29 5.91
C VAL A 430 3.01 5.50 6.24
N ALA A 431 4.32 5.32 6.39
CA ALA A 431 5.23 6.42 6.68
C ALA A 431 5.25 7.46 5.55
N TYR A 432 5.34 7.00 4.31
CA TYR A 432 5.26 7.81 3.10
C TYR A 432 3.95 8.59 3.00
N SER A 433 2.81 7.93 3.21
CA SER A 433 1.51 8.58 3.15
C SER A 433 1.30 9.62 4.25
N THR A 434 1.92 9.46 5.41
CA THR A 434 1.88 10.46 6.47
C THR A 434 2.45 11.80 5.99
N GLN A 435 3.55 11.77 5.24
CA GLN A 435 4.14 12.95 4.62
C GLN A 435 3.21 13.54 3.54
N VAL A 436 2.70 12.68 2.64
CA VAL A 436 1.77 13.09 1.55
C VAL A 436 0.54 13.80 2.12
N PHE A 437 -0.10 13.22 3.13
CA PHE A 437 -1.30 13.79 3.75
C PHE A 437 -1.00 15.10 4.49
N SER A 438 0.18 15.18 5.15
CA SER A 438 0.64 16.39 5.82
C SER A 438 0.92 17.52 4.83
N GLU A 439 1.64 17.27 3.74
CA GLU A 439 1.95 18.27 2.70
C GLU A 439 0.70 18.77 1.98
N ALA A 440 -0.27 17.88 1.75
CA ALA A 440 -1.56 18.22 1.16
C ALA A 440 -2.51 18.91 2.15
N ASN A 441 -2.16 18.99 3.45
CA ASN A 441 -3.00 19.54 4.52
C ASN A 441 -4.38 18.86 4.63
N ILE A 442 -4.44 17.55 4.39
CA ILE A 442 -5.67 16.72 4.46
C ILE A 442 -5.70 15.79 5.68
N GLY A 443 -4.83 16.03 6.66
CA GLY A 443 -4.79 15.28 7.92
C GLY A 443 -3.75 14.18 7.95
N SER A 444 -4.14 12.96 8.31
CA SER A 444 -3.29 11.78 8.44
C SER A 444 -3.86 10.60 7.67
N PRO A 445 -3.05 9.59 7.35
CA PRO A 445 -3.55 8.33 6.79
C PRO A 445 -4.62 7.70 7.70
N PRO A 446 -5.55 6.90 7.15
CA PRO A 446 -6.56 6.22 7.94
C PRO A 446 -5.95 5.36 9.07
N ASP A 447 -6.43 5.55 10.31
CA ASP A 447 -5.92 4.86 11.51
C ASP A 447 -5.99 3.32 11.37
N GLU A 448 -7.03 2.80 10.71
CA GLU A 448 -7.15 1.38 10.40
C GLU A 448 -5.94 0.86 9.60
N ALA A 449 -5.45 1.61 8.62
CA ALA A 449 -4.28 1.23 7.82
C ALA A 449 -3.01 1.16 8.67
N ILE A 450 -2.81 2.16 9.54
CA ILE A 450 -1.67 2.21 10.47
C ILE A 450 -1.70 0.98 11.40
N ARG A 451 -2.85 0.70 12.01
CA ARG A 451 -3.04 -0.46 12.90
C ARG A 451 -2.80 -1.78 12.19
N MET A 452 -3.28 -1.92 10.93
CA MET A 452 -3.05 -3.12 10.14
C MET A 452 -1.58 -3.34 9.82
N ALA A 453 -0.83 -2.30 9.44
CA ALA A 453 0.61 -2.40 9.18
C ALA A 453 1.40 -2.82 10.44
N VAL A 454 1.02 -2.28 11.60
CA VAL A 454 1.62 -2.67 12.89
C VAL A 454 1.25 -4.12 13.23
N SER A 455 -0.03 -4.50 13.13
CA SER A 455 -0.49 -5.87 13.42
C SER A 455 0.13 -6.89 12.48
N ALA A 456 0.29 -6.57 11.19
CA ALA A 456 0.97 -7.43 10.23
C ALA A 456 2.40 -7.79 10.69
N SER A 457 3.11 -6.83 11.30
CA SER A 457 4.48 -7.08 11.80
C SER A 457 4.54 -7.91 13.09
N LEU A 458 3.42 -8.07 13.79
CA LEU A 458 3.32 -8.84 15.03
C LEU A 458 2.68 -10.23 14.80
N THR A 459 2.08 -10.44 13.63
CA THR A 459 1.34 -11.66 13.29
C THR A 459 2.31 -12.77 12.86
N LYS A 460 2.21 -13.94 13.51
CA LYS A 460 3.07 -15.10 13.23
C LYS A 460 2.67 -15.87 11.97
N ASP A 461 1.38 -15.93 11.67
CA ASP A 461 0.87 -16.58 10.46
C ASP A 461 1.24 -15.74 9.23
N PRO A 462 2.05 -16.26 8.30
CA PRO A 462 2.55 -15.47 7.19
C PRO A 462 1.45 -15.06 6.19
N MET A 463 0.38 -15.85 6.03
CA MET A 463 -0.74 -15.47 5.16
C MET A 463 -1.56 -14.33 5.78
N ALA A 464 -1.85 -14.43 7.07
CA ALA A 464 -2.53 -13.36 7.79
C ALA A 464 -1.73 -12.05 7.78
N ALA A 465 -0.41 -12.13 8.00
CA ALA A 465 0.49 -10.97 7.92
C ALA A 465 0.51 -10.35 6.52
N LEU A 466 0.55 -11.17 5.46
CA LEU A 466 0.48 -10.76 4.07
C LEU A 466 -0.83 -9.99 3.79
N LEU A 467 -1.97 -10.54 4.21
CA LEU A 467 -3.26 -9.94 3.94
C LEU A 467 -3.49 -8.65 4.74
N LEU A 468 -3.05 -8.58 6.01
CA LEU A 468 -3.05 -7.33 6.78
C LEU A 468 -2.19 -6.26 6.11
N ALA A 469 -0.99 -6.60 5.64
CA ALA A 469 -0.11 -5.68 4.94
C ALA A 469 -0.72 -5.20 3.62
N SER A 470 -1.29 -6.11 2.81
CA SER A 470 -1.96 -5.80 1.56
C SER A 470 -3.17 -4.89 1.78
N ARG A 471 -4.00 -5.19 2.77
CA ARG A 471 -5.18 -4.38 3.14
C ARG A 471 -4.77 -3.00 3.67
N SER A 472 -3.71 -2.91 4.48
CA SER A 472 -3.16 -1.63 4.93
C SER A 472 -2.77 -0.73 3.76
N MET A 473 -2.00 -1.26 2.81
CA MET A 473 -1.60 -0.53 1.61
C MET A 473 -2.80 -0.14 0.75
N ALA A 474 -3.77 -1.04 0.60
CA ALA A 474 -4.98 -0.80 -0.17
C ALA A 474 -5.85 0.33 0.42
N ILE A 475 -5.98 0.40 1.74
CA ILE A 475 -6.71 1.49 2.43
C ILE A 475 -6.01 2.82 2.19
N VAL A 476 -4.69 2.89 2.33
CA VAL A 476 -3.91 4.11 2.07
C VAL A 476 -4.06 4.55 0.62
N THR A 477 -3.89 3.63 -0.33
CA THR A 477 -4.03 3.91 -1.77
C THR A 477 -5.43 4.44 -2.11
N SER A 478 -6.48 3.80 -1.59
CA SER A 478 -7.86 4.25 -1.78
C SER A 478 -8.11 5.64 -1.17
N ALA A 479 -7.51 5.93 -0.01
CA ALA A 479 -7.60 7.25 0.61
C ALA A 479 -6.88 8.32 -0.22
N ILE A 480 -5.73 8.01 -0.83
CA ILE A 480 -5.05 8.90 -1.78
C ILE A 480 -5.95 9.15 -2.99
N HIS A 481 -6.49 8.10 -3.61
CA HIS A 481 -7.40 8.24 -4.74
C HIS A 481 -8.60 9.14 -4.41
N SER A 482 -9.27 8.91 -3.28
CA SER A 482 -10.45 9.70 -2.89
C SER A 482 -10.13 11.15 -2.56
N SER A 483 -8.93 11.45 -2.06
CA SER A 483 -8.54 12.80 -1.65
C SER A 483 -8.05 13.66 -2.81
N PHE A 484 -7.52 13.06 -3.87
CA PHE A 484 -6.83 13.76 -4.96
C PHE A 484 -7.47 13.57 -6.34
N THR A 485 -8.64 12.94 -6.44
CA THR A 485 -9.28 12.75 -7.75
C THR A 485 -9.66 14.10 -8.38
N SER A 486 -9.08 14.36 -9.53
CA SER A 486 -9.39 15.49 -10.41
C SER A 486 -10.55 15.19 -11.38
N GLY A 487 -11.33 14.14 -11.14
CA GLY A 487 -12.35 13.62 -12.06
C GLY A 487 -11.81 12.70 -13.16
N ALA A 488 -10.50 12.56 -13.29
CA ALA A 488 -9.87 11.56 -14.16
C ALA A 488 -9.72 10.23 -13.40
N ASP A 489 -10.10 9.13 -14.02
CA ASP A 489 -10.26 7.83 -13.38
C ASP A 489 -9.43 6.77 -14.13
N ALA A 490 -8.45 6.18 -13.44
CA ALA A 490 -7.62 5.10 -13.94
C ALA A 490 -8.16 3.69 -13.60
N PHE A 491 -9.35 3.59 -12.99
CA PHE A 491 -9.89 2.33 -12.48
C PHE A 491 -9.91 1.22 -13.52
N ASP A 492 -10.46 1.50 -14.71
CA ASP A 492 -10.65 0.48 -15.76
C ASP A 492 -9.33 -0.03 -16.33
N GLU A 493 -8.28 0.81 -16.35
CA GLU A 493 -6.95 0.41 -16.77
C GLU A 493 -6.29 -0.49 -15.72
N ILE A 494 -6.32 -0.08 -14.47
CA ILE A 494 -5.77 -0.87 -13.36
C ILE A 494 -6.54 -2.18 -13.19
N ALA A 495 -7.86 -2.18 -13.43
CA ALA A 495 -8.67 -3.40 -13.42
C ALA A 495 -8.22 -4.41 -14.50
N ARG A 496 -7.78 -3.96 -15.68
CA ARG A 496 -7.19 -4.84 -16.70
C ARG A 496 -5.86 -5.45 -16.26
N LEU A 497 -5.00 -4.67 -15.60
CA LEU A 497 -3.76 -5.17 -14.99
C LEU A 497 -4.09 -6.19 -13.89
N ALA A 498 -5.03 -5.88 -13.02
CA ALA A 498 -5.50 -6.77 -11.95
C ALA A 498 -6.04 -8.09 -12.51
N LEU A 499 -6.83 -8.03 -13.60
CA LEU A 499 -7.34 -9.23 -14.28
C LEU A 499 -6.21 -10.12 -14.80
N ASN A 500 -5.22 -9.53 -15.45
CA ASN A 500 -4.06 -10.27 -15.96
C ASN A 500 -3.30 -10.97 -14.81
N LEU A 501 -3.08 -10.27 -13.69
CA LEU A 501 -2.41 -10.81 -12.53
C LEU A 501 -3.24 -11.88 -11.81
N ALA A 502 -4.53 -11.65 -11.61
CA ALA A 502 -5.43 -12.57 -10.93
C ALA A 502 -5.56 -13.91 -11.69
N LEU A 503 -5.62 -13.87 -13.01
CA LEU A 503 -5.63 -15.07 -13.86
C LEU A 503 -4.28 -15.81 -13.82
N LYS A 504 -3.16 -15.08 -13.88
CA LYS A 504 -1.81 -15.67 -13.81
C LYS A 504 -1.49 -16.26 -12.43
N SER A 505 -1.95 -15.62 -11.37
CA SER A 505 -1.69 -16.06 -10.00
C SER A 505 -2.38 -17.39 -9.66
N ASN A 506 -3.51 -17.66 -10.30
CA ASN A 506 -4.42 -18.75 -9.94
C ASN A 506 -4.88 -18.68 -8.46
N SER A 507 -4.85 -17.48 -7.86
CA SER A 507 -5.34 -17.19 -6.52
C SER A 507 -6.85 -17.00 -6.56
N THR A 508 -7.58 -17.84 -5.85
CA THR A 508 -9.05 -17.73 -5.78
C THR A 508 -9.45 -16.48 -4.99
N LEU A 509 -8.70 -16.15 -3.95
CA LEU A 509 -8.94 -14.92 -3.16
C LEU A 509 -8.74 -13.67 -4.02
N ALA A 510 -7.63 -13.58 -4.77
CA ALA A 510 -7.37 -12.42 -5.63
C ALA A 510 -8.47 -12.24 -6.69
N GLN A 511 -8.95 -13.33 -7.29
CA GLN A 511 -10.05 -13.31 -8.25
C GLN A 511 -11.37 -12.88 -7.60
N THR A 512 -11.66 -13.36 -6.39
CA THR A 512 -12.83 -12.98 -5.60
C THR A 512 -12.81 -11.48 -5.25
N LEU A 513 -11.66 -10.96 -4.83
CA LEU A 513 -11.46 -9.53 -4.53
C LEU A 513 -11.64 -8.67 -5.78
N LEU A 514 -11.09 -9.10 -6.92
CA LEU A 514 -11.25 -8.39 -8.18
C LEU A 514 -12.71 -8.33 -8.63
N ARG A 515 -13.43 -9.46 -8.57
CA ARG A 515 -14.87 -9.47 -8.88
C ARG A 515 -15.65 -8.50 -8.00
N ALA A 516 -15.35 -8.49 -6.69
CA ALA A 516 -15.98 -7.57 -5.76
C ALA A 516 -15.63 -6.11 -6.06
N SER A 517 -14.38 -5.83 -6.41
CA SER A 517 -13.93 -4.51 -6.84
C SER A 517 -14.68 -4.01 -8.07
N LEU A 518 -14.87 -4.87 -9.09
CA LEU A 518 -15.60 -4.52 -10.31
C LEU A 518 -17.10 -4.25 -10.04
N ASP A 519 -17.73 -5.06 -9.18
CA ASP A 519 -19.14 -4.89 -8.83
C ASP A 519 -19.41 -3.63 -7.99
N LEU A 520 -18.46 -3.23 -7.15
CA LEU A 520 -18.59 -2.09 -6.23
C LEU A 520 -17.87 -0.83 -6.72
N ARG A 521 -17.05 -0.92 -7.77
CA ARG A 521 -16.10 0.09 -8.25
C ARG A 521 -15.18 0.58 -7.12
N ASP A 522 -14.57 -0.36 -6.42
CA ASP A 522 -13.82 -0.14 -5.19
C ASP A 522 -12.31 -0.29 -5.41
N TYR A 523 -11.56 0.82 -5.30
CA TYR A 523 -10.10 0.85 -5.43
C TYR A 523 -9.36 0.08 -4.34
N GLN A 524 -9.92 0.00 -3.12
CA GLN A 524 -9.29 -0.75 -2.05
C GLN A 524 -9.25 -2.24 -2.38
N LEU A 525 -10.38 -2.81 -2.80
CA LEU A 525 -10.46 -4.22 -3.22
C LEU A 525 -9.64 -4.49 -4.47
N LEU A 526 -9.56 -3.52 -5.39
CA LEU A 526 -8.74 -3.61 -6.59
C LEU A 526 -7.25 -3.71 -6.25
N THR A 527 -6.75 -2.79 -5.42
CA THR A 527 -5.37 -2.79 -4.94
C THR A 527 -5.03 -4.06 -4.19
N GLU A 528 -5.92 -4.51 -3.30
CA GLU A 528 -5.74 -5.75 -2.55
C GLU A 528 -5.65 -6.98 -3.46
N SER A 529 -6.50 -7.07 -4.49
CA SER A 529 -6.43 -8.12 -5.51
C SER A 529 -5.08 -8.13 -6.24
N ILE A 530 -4.57 -6.97 -6.63
CA ILE A 530 -3.25 -6.84 -7.27
C ILE A 530 -2.15 -7.38 -6.36
N LEU A 531 -2.12 -6.94 -5.11
CA LEU A 531 -1.08 -7.32 -4.14
C LEU A 531 -1.12 -8.81 -3.79
N VAL A 532 -2.30 -9.39 -3.61
CA VAL A 532 -2.48 -10.83 -3.36
C VAL A 532 -2.08 -11.64 -4.60
N SER A 533 -2.47 -11.19 -5.80
CA SER A 533 -2.05 -11.82 -7.05
C SER A 533 -0.54 -11.81 -7.22
N TRP A 534 0.08 -10.65 -7.06
CA TRP A 534 1.52 -10.48 -7.15
C TRP A 534 2.26 -11.36 -6.13
N ALA A 535 1.80 -11.36 -4.88
CA ALA A 535 2.39 -12.19 -3.84
C ALA A 535 2.32 -13.69 -4.19
N THR A 536 1.16 -14.14 -4.70
CA THR A 536 0.96 -15.54 -5.10
C THR A 536 1.85 -15.93 -6.28
N ILE A 537 2.04 -15.04 -7.26
CA ILE A 537 2.96 -15.26 -8.38
C ILE A 537 4.40 -15.34 -7.86
N THR A 538 4.79 -14.40 -7.00
CA THR A 538 6.16 -14.27 -6.49
C THR A 538 6.56 -15.47 -5.62
N MET A 539 5.68 -15.97 -4.75
CA MET A 539 5.98 -17.13 -3.90
C MET A 539 6.05 -18.47 -4.67
N ARG A 540 5.51 -18.53 -5.88
CA ARG A 540 5.54 -19.71 -6.77
C ARG A 540 6.65 -19.65 -7.82
N GLY A 541 7.34 -18.52 -7.93
CA GLY A 541 8.50 -18.36 -8.80
C GLY A 541 9.69 -19.24 -8.36
N PRO A 542 10.77 -19.32 -9.17
CA PRO A 542 11.99 -20.01 -8.77
C PRO A 542 12.47 -19.45 -7.42
N GLU A 543 12.96 -20.33 -6.55
CA GLU A 543 13.31 -20.00 -5.17
C GLU A 543 14.14 -18.72 -5.10
N ALA A 544 13.60 -17.72 -4.38
CA ALA A 544 14.41 -16.58 -3.99
C ALA A 544 15.58 -17.09 -3.11
N PRO A 545 16.79 -16.54 -3.27
CA PRO A 545 17.91 -16.93 -2.44
C PRO A 545 17.49 -16.83 -0.97
N GLN A 546 17.80 -17.87 -0.17
CA GLN A 546 17.43 -17.90 1.25
C GLN A 546 18.03 -16.66 1.92
N ILE A 547 17.17 -15.73 2.29
CA ILE A 547 17.56 -14.60 3.13
C ILE A 547 17.99 -15.24 4.47
N GLN A 548 19.26 -15.10 4.83
CA GLN A 548 19.67 -15.37 6.21
C GLN A 548 18.74 -14.55 7.11
N GLU A 549 18.02 -15.22 8.00
CA GLU A 549 17.10 -14.57 8.93
C GLU A 549 17.83 -13.42 9.59
N ILE A 550 17.42 -12.20 9.27
CA ILE A 550 17.80 -11.04 10.10
C ILE A 550 17.21 -11.36 11.46
N PRO A 551 18.01 -11.47 12.54
CA PRO A 551 17.49 -11.79 13.86
C PRO A 551 16.36 -10.82 14.18
N GLN A 552 15.14 -11.32 14.21
CA GLN A 552 13.99 -10.53 14.64
C GLN A 552 14.26 -10.15 16.10
N PRO A 553 14.14 -8.88 16.48
CA PRO A 553 14.19 -8.52 17.88
C PRO A 553 13.14 -9.36 18.61
N HIS A 554 13.52 -9.99 19.71
CA HIS A 554 12.61 -10.82 20.50
C HIS A 554 11.37 -10.02 20.90
N VAL A 555 10.31 -10.16 20.11
CA VAL A 555 9.01 -9.54 20.42
C VAL A 555 8.30 -10.51 21.37
N ILE A 556 8.06 -10.06 22.59
CA ILE A 556 7.21 -10.77 23.54
C ILE A 556 5.81 -10.84 22.95
N THR A 557 5.44 -12.00 22.45
CA THR A 557 4.13 -12.25 21.84
C THR A 557 3.09 -12.41 22.95
N ALA A 558 2.21 -11.42 23.09
CA ALA A 558 0.94 -11.64 23.78
C ALA A 558 -0.09 -12.19 22.77
N PRO A 559 -0.85 -13.23 23.09
CA PRO A 559 -1.97 -13.66 22.27
C PRO A 559 -3.00 -12.53 22.15
N ILE A 560 -3.74 -12.49 21.03
CA ILE A 560 -4.77 -11.48 20.73
C ILE A 560 -5.81 -11.38 21.88
N SER A 561 -6.06 -12.46 22.59
CA SER A 561 -6.96 -12.52 23.76
C SER A 561 -6.48 -11.76 25.01
N LYS A 562 -5.29 -11.16 25.02
CA LYS A 562 -4.73 -10.39 26.15
C LYS A 562 -4.50 -8.91 25.86
N VAL A 563 -5.13 -8.34 24.85
CA VAL A 563 -5.26 -6.89 24.71
C VAL A 563 -6.49 -6.42 25.51
N GLY A 564 -6.61 -6.91 26.71
CA GLY A 564 -7.58 -6.47 27.67
C GLY A 564 -6.96 -5.50 28.67
N ASN A 565 -7.59 -4.38 28.84
CA ASN A 565 -7.37 -3.24 29.74
C ASN A 565 -6.49 -2.12 29.18
N GLY A 566 -7.06 -0.92 29.16
CA GLY A 566 -6.46 0.35 28.74
C GLY A 566 -5.10 0.73 29.36
N THR A 567 -4.54 -0.12 30.21
CA THR A 567 -3.19 -0.08 30.75
C THR A 567 -2.11 -0.48 29.74
N GLN A 568 -2.46 -1.19 28.67
CA GLN A 568 -1.46 -1.62 27.66
C GLN A 568 -1.26 -0.57 26.57
N TYR A 569 -2.31 0.19 26.23
CA TYR A 569 -2.19 1.37 25.36
C TYR A 569 -1.31 2.46 26.02
N SER A 570 -1.49 2.67 27.32
CA SER A 570 -0.61 3.54 28.12
C SER A 570 0.79 2.95 28.29
N ARG A 571 1.00 1.64 28.11
CA ARG A 571 2.31 1.00 28.12
C ARG A 571 3.04 1.15 26.79
N VAL A 572 2.36 0.99 25.66
CA VAL A 572 2.97 1.22 24.34
C VAL A 572 3.28 2.70 24.14
N GLN A 573 2.39 3.61 24.52
CA GLN A 573 2.68 5.03 24.55
C GLN A 573 3.83 5.36 25.52
N ARG A 574 3.88 4.77 26.71
CA ARG A 574 5.02 4.95 27.64
C ARG A 574 6.31 4.35 27.10
N VAL A 575 6.28 3.19 26.45
CA VAL A 575 7.46 2.60 25.81
C VAL A 575 7.94 3.46 24.63
N LEU A 576 7.04 3.95 23.78
CA LEU A 576 7.38 4.88 22.71
C LEU A 576 7.91 6.21 23.27
N GLN A 577 7.30 6.73 24.33
CA GLN A 577 7.74 7.94 24.99
C GLN A 577 9.10 7.73 25.69
N THR A 578 9.33 6.56 26.32
CA THR A 578 10.61 6.19 26.93
C THR A 578 11.70 6.00 25.87
N ILE A 579 11.36 5.42 24.69
CA ILE A 579 12.30 5.29 23.56
C ILE A 579 12.61 6.68 22.97
N LEU A 580 11.61 7.55 22.85
CA LEU A 580 11.80 8.93 22.39
C LEU A 580 12.64 9.74 23.38
N GLU A 581 12.37 9.64 24.67
CA GLU A 581 13.15 10.29 25.73
C GLU A 581 14.57 9.74 25.79
N ALA A 582 14.79 8.42 25.67
CA ALA A 582 16.10 7.82 25.59
C ALA A 582 16.88 8.27 24.35
N SER A 583 16.19 8.46 23.21
CA SER A 583 16.79 8.98 21.98
C SER A 583 17.19 10.45 22.13
N ILE A 584 16.40 11.26 22.82
CA ILE A 584 16.70 12.67 23.12
C ILE A 584 17.90 12.76 24.06
N TRP A 585 17.96 11.92 25.09
CA TRP A 585 19.11 11.89 26.03
C TRP A 585 20.39 11.41 25.36
N THR A 586 20.36 10.42 24.47
CA THR A 586 21.52 9.97 23.71
C THR A 586 22.03 11.06 22.75
N LEU A 587 21.10 11.79 22.11
CA LEU A 587 21.45 12.93 21.25
C LEU A 587 22.08 14.09 22.07
N ALA A 588 21.52 14.38 23.25
CA ALA A 588 22.04 15.39 24.16
C ALA A 588 23.44 15.03 24.68
N ILE A 589 23.67 13.77 25.04
CA ILE A 589 25.00 13.29 25.47
C ILE A 589 26.00 13.36 24.31
N ALA A 590 25.62 12.97 23.11
CA ALA A 590 26.46 13.06 21.91
C ALA A 590 26.86 14.51 21.59
N THR A 591 25.93 15.46 21.71
CA THR A 591 26.20 16.90 21.51
C THR A 591 27.10 17.46 22.58
N ILE A 592 26.96 17.06 23.84
CA ILE A 592 27.85 17.47 24.93
C ILE A 592 29.26 16.92 24.72
N LEU A 593 29.41 15.65 24.33
CA LEU A 593 30.71 15.04 24.03
C LEU A 593 31.40 15.72 22.84
N LEU A 594 30.64 16.08 21.80
CA LEU A 594 31.15 16.80 20.64
C LEU A 594 31.63 18.22 21.03
N ALA A 595 30.86 18.91 21.87
CA ALA A 595 31.24 20.21 22.41
C ALA A 595 32.51 20.14 23.28
N LEU A 596 32.64 19.11 24.13
CA LEU A 596 33.86 18.88 24.93
C LEU A 596 35.07 18.55 24.04
N LEU A 597 34.88 17.77 22.98
CA LEU A 597 35.92 17.46 22.01
C LEU A 597 36.40 18.71 21.25
N THR A 598 35.47 19.59 20.84
CA THR A 598 35.82 20.86 20.21
C THR A 598 36.53 21.83 21.15
N ILE A 599 36.12 21.89 22.42
CA ILE A 599 36.80 22.71 23.44
C ILE A 599 38.21 22.18 23.71
N THR A 600 38.38 20.86 23.85
CA THR A 600 39.69 20.25 24.08
C THR A 600 40.62 20.44 22.87
N THR A 601 40.16 20.27 21.67
CA THR A 601 40.93 20.54 20.44
C THR A 601 41.32 22.03 20.34
N PHE A 602 40.42 22.93 20.70
CA PHE A 602 40.72 24.38 20.73
C PHE A 602 41.76 24.74 21.78
N ILE A 603 41.71 24.15 22.99
CA ILE A 603 42.70 24.34 24.05
C ILE A 603 44.07 23.81 23.62
N VAL A 604 44.12 22.60 23.01
CA VAL A 604 45.37 22.01 22.50
C VAL A 604 45.93 22.88 21.37
N TYR A 605 45.09 23.33 20.44
CA TYR A 605 45.50 24.21 19.35
C TYR A 605 46.08 25.53 19.86
N ARG A 606 45.47 26.15 20.89
CA ARG A 606 45.96 27.38 21.51
C ARG A 606 47.27 27.17 22.26
N LYS A 607 47.48 25.99 22.89
CA LYS A 607 48.70 25.62 23.60
C LYS A 607 49.88 25.32 22.66
N VAL A 608 49.60 24.81 21.48
CA VAL A 608 50.57 24.54 20.40
C VAL A 608 50.99 25.85 19.73
N ARG A 609 50.06 26.77 19.47
CA ARG A 609 50.34 28.06 18.82
C ARG A 609 51.05 29.08 19.74
N GLY A 610 50.96 28.89 21.07
CA GLY A 610 51.66 29.74 22.04
C GLY A 610 53.13 29.35 22.31
N ARG A 611 53.68 28.35 21.60
CA ARG A 611 55.09 27.92 21.69
C ARG A 611 55.80 28.14 20.35
N THR A 612 55.80 29.36 19.82
CA THR A 612 56.80 29.77 18.83
C THR A 612 57.94 30.46 19.59
N PRO A 613 59.16 29.93 19.54
CA PRO A 613 60.30 30.63 20.12
C PRO A 613 60.63 31.86 19.25
N THR A 614 60.91 32.94 19.93
CA THR A 614 61.59 34.11 19.37
C THR A 614 62.96 33.76 18.87
#